data_cf678becba1ec3f0939fc11f1ee2c416
#
_entry.id   cf678becba1ec3f0939fc11f1ee2c416
#
_cell.length_a   1.000
_cell.length_b   1.000
_cell.length_c   1.000
_cell.angle_alpha   90.00
_cell.angle_beta   90.00
_cell.angle_gamma   90.00
#
_symmetry.space_group_name_H-M   'P 1'
#
loop_
_entity.id
_entity.type
_entity.pdbx_description
1 polymer ?
#
loop_
_entity_poly.entity_id
_entity_poly.type
_entity_poly.pdbx_seq_one_letter_code
_entity_poly.pdbx_strand_id
1 'polypeptide(L)'
;MIKDRLISLFDSKRTSVWFEKETGIDRYRWGNIRSGKARLSDAEIEAVIKVFPRYALWLASGEIAPECGQTSPEYDENNKSSKNTTPQA
;
A
#
# COMPACT_ATOMS: atom_id res chain seq x y z
N MET A 1 12.17 4.81 -0.08
CA MET A 1 12.54 3.37 -0.15
C MET A 1 11.29 2.53 -0.11
N ILE A 2 11.34 1.35 -0.70
CA ILE A 2 10.18 0.45 -0.75
C ILE A 2 9.63 0.16 0.65
N LYS A 3 10.51 -0.09 1.60
CA LYS A 3 10.09 -0.40 2.96
C LYS A 3 9.26 0.72 3.57
N ASP A 4 9.70 1.94 3.40
CA ASP A 4 9.00 3.09 3.97
C ASP A 4 7.63 3.27 3.32
N ARG A 5 7.56 3.10 2.02
CA ARG A 5 6.29 3.19 1.30
C ARG A 5 5.33 2.10 1.75
N LEU A 6 5.84 0.88 1.90
CA LEU A 6 5.00 -0.23 2.33
C LEU A 6 4.48 0.01 3.74
N ILE A 7 5.35 0.46 4.65
CA ILE A 7 4.96 0.74 6.03
C ILE A 7 3.91 1.85 6.08
N SER A 8 3.99 2.81 5.17
CA SER A 8 3.03 3.90 5.15
C SER A 8 1.60 3.45 4.83
N LEU A 9 1.44 2.22 4.33
CA LEU A 9 0.10 1.67 4.08
C LEU A 9 -0.59 1.23 5.37
N PHE A 10 0.17 1.06 6.45
CA PHE A 10 -0.42 0.70 7.74
C PHE A 10 -1.08 1.93 8.36
N ASP A 11 -2.25 1.75 8.92
CA ASP A 11 -2.94 2.84 9.64
C ASP A 11 -3.89 2.22 10.67
N SER A 12 -4.81 2.99 11.21
CA SER A 12 -5.71 2.50 12.25
C SER A 12 -6.66 1.41 11.75
N LYS A 13 -6.91 1.36 10.45
CA LYS A 13 -7.77 0.34 9.85
C LYS A 13 -6.97 -0.79 9.26
N ARG A 14 -5.81 -0.49 8.68
CA ARG A 14 -4.92 -1.47 8.08
C ARG A 14 -3.83 -1.83 9.07
N THR A 15 -4.16 -2.71 9.99
CA THR A 15 -3.24 -3.15 11.04
C THR A 15 -2.50 -4.42 10.61
N SER A 16 -1.60 -4.91 11.45
CA SER A 16 -0.91 -6.17 11.17
C SER A 16 -1.90 -7.32 11.03
N VAL A 17 -2.99 -7.29 11.80
CA VAL A 17 -4.03 -8.30 11.70
C VAL A 17 -4.75 -8.20 10.35
N TRP A 18 -5.01 -6.98 9.89
CA TRP A 18 -5.62 -6.74 8.59
C TRP A 18 -4.73 -7.29 7.47
N PHE A 19 -3.42 -7.02 7.56
CA PHE A 19 -2.49 -7.51 6.54
C PHE A 19 -2.38 -9.03 6.56
N GLU A 20 -2.45 -9.65 7.74
CA GLU A 20 -2.46 -11.11 7.82
C GLU A 20 -3.68 -11.68 7.11
N LYS A 21 -4.82 -11.08 7.34
CA LYS A 21 -6.07 -11.53 6.73
C LYS A 21 -6.03 -11.40 5.21
N GLU A 22 -5.48 -10.32 4.71
CA GLU A 22 -5.48 -10.06 3.27
C GLU A 22 -4.37 -10.81 2.53
N THR A 23 -3.24 -11.06 3.18
CA THR A 23 -2.08 -11.64 2.51
C THR A 23 -1.80 -13.07 2.90
N GLY A 24 -2.32 -13.53 4.03
CA GLY A 24 -1.99 -14.86 4.55
C GLY A 24 -0.64 -14.92 5.25
N ILE A 25 0.05 -13.79 5.36
CA ILE A 25 1.34 -13.73 6.06
C ILE A 25 1.08 -13.35 7.51
N ASP A 26 1.76 -14.04 8.42
CA ASP A 26 1.55 -13.94 9.86
C ASP A 26 1.62 -12.49 10.37
N ARG A 27 0.70 -12.14 11.27
CA ARG A 27 0.62 -10.80 11.86
C ARG A 27 1.89 -10.39 12.60
N TYR A 28 2.57 -11.35 13.22
CA TYR A 28 3.80 -11.03 13.95
C TYR A 28 4.91 -10.66 12.99
N ARG A 29 4.91 -11.26 11.82
CA ARG A 29 5.85 -10.90 10.77
C ARG A 29 5.60 -9.46 10.32
N TRP A 30 4.34 -9.11 10.08
CA TRP A 30 3.97 -7.74 9.69
C TRP A 30 4.33 -6.74 10.80
N GLY A 31 4.10 -7.11 12.05
CA GLY A 31 4.45 -6.26 13.18
C GLY A 31 5.95 -6.01 13.28
N ASN A 32 6.76 -7.04 13.02
CA ASN A 32 8.20 -6.91 13.05
C ASN A 32 8.71 -6.05 11.88
N ILE A 33 8.11 -6.16 10.72
CA ILE A 33 8.45 -5.32 9.58
C ILE A 33 8.09 -3.88 9.89
N ARG A 34 6.90 -3.64 10.41
CA ARG A 34 6.43 -2.31 10.72
C ARG A 34 7.30 -1.61 11.75
N SER A 35 7.77 -2.36 12.74
CA SER A 35 8.60 -1.79 13.80
C SER A 35 10.08 -1.71 13.45
N GLY A 36 10.46 -2.25 12.29
CA GLY A 36 11.85 -2.23 11.87
C GLY A 36 12.69 -3.38 12.38
N LYS A 37 12.08 -4.35 13.08
CA LYS A 37 12.81 -5.48 13.62
C LYS A 37 13.12 -6.54 12.59
N ALA A 38 12.36 -6.60 11.50
CA ALA A 38 12.57 -7.58 10.45
C ALA A 38 12.75 -6.89 9.12
N ARG A 39 13.53 -7.52 8.24
CA ARG A 39 13.71 -6.99 6.89
C ARG A 39 12.54 -7.36 6.02
N LEU A 40 12.23 -6.47 5.08
CA LEU A 40 11.22 -6.73 4.10
C LEU A 40 11.78 -7.70 3.06
N SER A 41 11.02 -8.72 2.71
CA SER A 41 11.44 -9.69 1.70
C SER A 41 10.51 -9.63 0.49
N ASP A 42 10.90 -10.34 -0.57
CA ASP A 42 10.10 -10.38 -1.81
C ASP A 42 8.70 -10.89 -1.54
N ALA A 43 8.54 -11.82 -0.63
CA ALA A 43 7.23 -12.42 -0.35
C ALA A 43 6.23 -11.38 0.15
N GLU A 44 6.67 -10.48 1.03
CA GLU A 44 5.78 -9.44 1.54
C GLU A 44 5.49 -8.40 0.47
N ILE A 45 6.48 -8.06 -0.33
CA ILE A 45 6.29 -7.08 -1.41
C ILE A 45 5.28 -7.62 -2.41
N GLU A 46 5.44 -8.87 -2.84
CA GLU A 46 4.52 -9.49 -3.78
C GLU A 46 3.10 -9.57 -3.21
N ALA A 47 3.00 -9.92 -1.94
CA ALA A 47 1.70 -10.04 -1.30
C ALA A 47 0.97 -8.68 -1.28
N VAL A 48 1.69 -7.62 -0.96
CA VAL A 48 1.09 -6.29 -0.92
C VAL A 48 0.69 -5.83 -2.32
N ILE A 49 1.48 -6.14 -3.34
CA ILE A 49 1.14 -5.79 -4.72
C ILE A 49 -0.12 -6.52 -5.15
N LYS A 50 -0.33 -7.76 -4.71
CA LYS A 50 -1.54 -8.48 -5.03
C LYS A 50 -2.78 -7.87 -4.38
N VAL A 51 -2.63 -7.32 -3.18
CA VAL A 51 -3.73 -6.66 -2.48
C VAL A 51 -4.00 -5.28 -3.09
N PHE A 52 -2.95 -4.57 -3.49
CA PHE A 52 -3.06 -3.24 -4.06
C PHE A 52 -2.36 -3.18 -5.42
N PRO A 53 -2.90 -3.84 -6.44
CA PRO A 53 -2.21 -3.86 -7.74
C PRO A 53 -2.00 -2.47 -8.33
N ARG A 54 -2.88 -1.52 -8.02
CA ARG A 54 -2.73 -0.16 -8.54
C ARG A 54 -1.56 0.60 -7.90
N TYR A 55 -1.01 0.08 -6.81
CA TYR A 55 0.13 0.73 -6.14
C TYR A 55 1.47 0.08 -6.49
N ALA A 56 1.48 -0.86 -7.43
CA ALA A 56 2.70 -1.60 -7.76
C ALA A 56 3.85 -0.69 -8.18
N LEU A 57 3.59 0.23 -9.09
CA LEU A 57 4.63 1.15 -9.57
C LEU A 57 5.08 2.09 -8.46
N TRP A 58 4.13 2.65 -7.72
CA TRP A 58 4.45 3.55 -6.62
C TRP A 58 5.27 2.84 -5.55
N LEU A 59 4.89 1.62 -5.19
CA LEU A 59 5.59 0.88 -4.16
C LEU A 59 7.04 0.61 -4.58
N ALA A 60 7.25 0.23 -5.83
CA ALA A 60 8.58 -0.11 -6.31
C ALA A 60 9.46 1.11 -6.57
N SER A 61 8.90 2.19 -7.10
CA SER A 61 9.71 3.32 -7.57
C SER A 61 9.37 4.67 -6.94
N GLY A 62 8.25 4.79 -6.28
CA GLY A 62 7.79 6.07 -5.76
C GLY A 62 7.07 6.92 -6.80
N GLU A 63 6.95 6.41 -8.03
CA GLU A 63 6.31 7.14 -9.11
C GLU A 63 4.89 6.64 -9.36
N ILE A 64 4.10 7.40 -10.09
CA ILE A 64 2.75 6.97 -10.45
C ILE A 64 2.56 7.18 -11.94
N ALA A 65 1.57 6.48 -12.49
CA ALA A 65 1.18 6.62 -13.89
C ALA A 65 -0.34 6.47 -13.95
N PRO A 66 -1.08 7.52 -13.54
CA PRO A 66 -2.54 7.41 -13.43
C PRO A 66 -3.23 7.02 -14.74
N GLU A 67 -2.65 7.41 -15.85
CA GLU A 67 -3.19 7.07 -17.16
C GLU A 67 -3.15 5.58 -17.42
N CYS A 68 -2.30 4.84 -16.70
CA CYS A 68 -2.22 3.39 -16.79
C CYS A 68 -2.86 2.70 -15.59
N GLY A 69 -3.54 3.44 -14.73
CA GLY A 69 -4.15 2.88 -13.54
C GLY A 69 -3.19 2.70 -12.38
N GLN A 70 -1.98 3.25 -12.47
CA GLN A 70 -1.00 3.13 -11.38
C GLN A 70 -0.98 4.40 -10.56
N THR A 71 -1.42 4.29 -9.31
CA THR A 71 -1.60 5.44 -8.43
C THR A 71 -0.85 5.24 -7.12
N SER A 72 -1.04 6.14 -6.17
CA SER A 72 -0.50 6.04 -4.83
C SER A 72 -1.61 6.37 -3.84
N PRO A 73 -1.42 6.02 -2.56
CA PRO A 73 -2.43 6.40 -1.56
C PRO A 73 -2.69 7.89 -1.52
N GLU A 74 -1.65 8.70 -1.66
CA GLU A 74 -1.78 10.15 -1.65
C GLU A 74 -2.55 10.65 -2.88
N TYR A 75 -2.23 10.09 -4.05
CA TYR A 75 -2.94 10.43 -5.27
C TYR A 75 -4.43 10.09 -5.17
N ASP A 76 -4.71 8.88 -4.66
CA ASP A 76 -6.10 8.43 -4.52
C ASP A 76 -6.87 9.33 -3.56
N GLU A 77 -6.24 9.73 -2.46
CA GLU A 77 -6.88 10.59 -1.48
C GLU A 77 -7.24 11.94 -2.10
N ASN A 78 -6.30 12.54 -2.83
CA ASN A 78 -6.54 13.81 -3.49
C ASN A 78 -7.60 13.72 -4.58
N ASN A 79 -7.59 12.63 -5.33
CA ASN A 79 -8.57 12.46 -6.40
C ASN A 79 -9.94 12.05 -5.90
N LYS A 80 -10.00 11.39 -4.78
CA LYS A 80 -11.25 11.07 -4.15
C LYS A 80 -11.99 12.36 -3.80
N SER A 81 -11.24 13.32 -3.27
CA SER A 81 -11.79 14.61 -2.94
C SER A 81 -12.27 15.31 -4.21
N SER A 82 -11.46 15.29 -5.26
CA SER A 82 -11.79 15.86 -6.52
C SER A 82 -13.03 15.23 -7.13
N LYS A 83 -13.15 13.93 -7.05
CA LYS A 83 -14.29 13.28 -7.59
C LYS A 83 -15.54 13.69 -6.88
N ASN A 84 -15.48 13.85 -5.60
CA ASN A 84 -16.65 14.24 -4.83
C ASN A 84 -17.11 15.63 -5.16
N THR A 85 -16.19 16.50 -5.56
CA THR A 85 -16.56 17.87 -5.86
C THR A 85 -16.92 18.05 -7.31
N THR A 86 -16.63 17.08 -8.15
CA THR A 86 -16.88 17.24 -9.55
C THR A 86 -17.94 16.31 -9.96
N PRO A 87 -19.13 16.69 -9.84
CA PRO A 87 -20.17 15.82 -10.14
C PRO A 87 -20.08 15.53 -11.52
N GLN A 88 -19.52 14.89 -11.98
CA GLN A 88 -19.45 14.47 -13.13
C GLN A 88 -20.24 14.96 -14.03
N ALA A 89 -20.28 15.82 -14.03
CA ALA A 89 -21.01 16.33 -15.02
C ALA A 89 -20.89 15.67 -16.16
#